data_2518fe62fa3b4ef475279f9455d3af4c
#
_entry.id   2518fe62fa3b4ef475279f9455d3af4c
#
_cell.length_a   1.000
_cell.length_b   1.000
_cell.length_c   1.000
_cell.angle_alpha   90.00
_cell.angle_beta   90.00
_cell.angle_gamma   90.00
#
_symmetry.space_group_name_H-M   'P 1'
#
loop_
_entity.id
_entity.type
_entity.pdbx_description
1 polymer ?
#
loop_
_entity_poly.entity_id
_entity_poly.type
_entity_poly.pdbx_seq_one_letter_code
_entity_poly.pdbx_strand_id
1 'polypeptide(L)'
;FTITLSGLSFRSVNAEPIVILEYRGAELVIDGDGATHPFRLDPDYSTHHKVMQNETLSHIIANYYGGSGMDKAFVQMAIVKRNRTAFVRANPNYLYAGKSLHLPSLNEIRAMLVRKTKSTKNPEPKRDNREEIFFFGS
;
A
#
# COMPACT_ATOMS: atom_id res chain seq x y z
N PHE A 1 53.17 -58.35 -7.31
CA PHE A 1 52.47 -57.43 -8.12
C PHE A 1 51.41 -56.78 -7.24
N THR A 2 51.67 -55.56 -6.78
CA THR A 2 50.71 -54.71 -6.01
C THR A 2 50.06 -53.70 -6.93
N ILE A 3 48.74 -53.84 -7.09
CA ILE A 3 47.93 -52.91 -7.84
C ILE A 3 47.39 -51.90 -6.83
N THR A 4 47.89 -50.67 -6.88
CA THR A 4 47.35 -49.54 -6.12
C THR A 4 46.16 -48.95 -6.87
N LEU A 5 44.97 -49.12 -6.31
CA LEU A 5 43.71 -48.52 -6.82
C LEU A 5 43.62 -47.07 -6.34
N SER A 6 43.85 -46.11 -7.24
CA SER A 6 43.66 -44.69 -6.99
C SER A 6 42.17 -44.36 -6.79
N GLY A 7 41.83 -43.87 -5.59
CA GLY A 7 40.49 -43.43 -5.27
C GLY A 7 40.11 -42.16 -6.02
N LEU A 8 39.03 -42.25 -6.79
CA LEU A 8 38.35 -41.09 -7.39
C LEU A 8 37.48 -40.45 -6.33
N SER A 9 37.89 -39.26 -5.87
CA SER A 9 37.08 -38.45 -4.98
C SER A 9 36.01 -37.75 -5.80
N PHE A 10 34.76 -38.18 -5.67
CA PHE A 10 33.60 -37.43 -6.17
C PHE A 10 33.31 -36.27 -5.23
N ARG A 11 33.56 -35.04 -5.69
CA ARG A 11 33.06 -33.84 -5.04
C ARG A 11 31.57 -33.77 -5.28
N SER A 12 30.78 -33.90 -4.23
CA SER A 12 29.35 -33.56 -4.24
C SER A 12 29.20 -32.08 -4.50
N VAL A 13 28.68 -31.74 -5.65
CA VAL A 13 28.18 -30.37 -5.93
C VAL A 13 26.85 -30.27 -5.21
N ASN A 14 26.82 -29.58 -4.08
CA ASN A 14 25.57 -29.16 -3.46
C ASN A 14 24.94 -28.12 -4.39
N ALA A 15 24.04 -28.58 -5.24
CA ALA A 15 23.10 -27.69 -5.90
C ALA A 15 22.09 -27.25 -4.85
N GLU A 16 22.22 -26.03 -4.36
CA GLU A 16 21.17 -25.39 -3.56
C GLU A 16 19.92 -25.26 -4.42
N PRO A 17 18.75 -25.74 -3.96
CA PRO A 17 17.53 -25.56 -4.71
C PRO A 17 17.22 -24.06 -4.74
N ILE A 18 17.28 -23.46 -5.92
CA ILE A 18 16.73 -22.13 -6.17
C ILE A 18 15.21 -22.28 -6.03
N VAL A 19 14.68 -21.89 -4.88
CA VAL A 19 13.24 -21.78 -4.67
C VAL A 19 12.77 -20.56 -5.47
N ILE A 20 12.29 -20.80 -6.69
CA ILE A 20 11.52 -19.81 -7.42
C ILE A 20 10.19 -19.74 -6.71
N LEU A 21 10.01 -18.72 -5.87
CA LEU A 21 8.69 -18.35 -5.34
C LEU A 21 7.85 -17.84 -6.50
N GLU A 22 7.13 -18.75 -7.17
CA GLU A 22 5.99 -18.35 -7.99
C GLU A 22 4.96 -17.72 -7.06
N TYR A 23 4.81 -16.42 -7.15
CA TYR A 23 3.82 -15.63 -6.43
C TYR A 23 2.43 -15.91 -7.01
N ARG A 24 1.90 -17.08 -6.71
CA ARG A 24 0.50 -17.43 -6.90
C ARG A 24 -0.24 -16.87 -5.72
N GLY A 25 -1.04 -15.81 -5.94
CA GLY A 25 -1.83 -15.10 -4.95
C GLY A 25 -2.34 -15.98 -3.82
N ALA A 26 -1.56 -16.10 -2.78
CA ALA A 26 -1.83 -16.93 -1.64
C ALA A 26 -1.32 -16.21 -0.41
N GLU A 27 -2.25 -16.05 0.47
CA GLU A 27 -2.09 -16.24 1.89
C GLU A 27 -0.63 -16.07 2.39
N LEU A 28 -0.22 -14.80 2.48
CA LEU A 28 0.94 -14.44 3.27
C LEU A 28 0.54 -14.56 4.75
N VAL A 29 0.68 -15.77 5.28
CA VAL A 29 0.82 -15.94 6.74
C VAL A 29 2.15 -15.32 7.10
N ILE A 30 2.14 -14.04 7.41
CA ILE A 30 3.30 -13.33 7.90
C ILE A 30 3.30 -13.50 9.40
N ASP A 31 4.05 -14.51 9.87
CA ASP A 31 4.48 -14.55 11.24
C ASP A 31 5.36 -13.32 11.51
N GLY A 32 4.82 -12.42 12.28
CA GLY A 32 5.40 -11.56 13.31
C GLY A 32 6.54 -10.60 13.00
N ASP A 33 7.22 -10.62 11.88
CA ASP A 33 8.33 -9.68 11.67
C ASP A 33 8.07 -8.78 10.44
N GLY A 34 7.57 -7.57 10.73
CA GLY A 34 7.23 -6.58 9.71
C GLY A 34 8.39 -6.17 8.78
N ALA A 35 9.57 -6.78 8.92
CA ALA A 35 10.75 -6.49 8.11
C ALA A 35 10.63 -7.04 6.67
N THR A 36 9.84 -8.09 6.44
CA THR A 36 9.71 -8.76 5.13
C THR A 36 8.42 -8.40 4.38
N HIS A 37 7.64 -7.45 4.88
CA HIS A 37 6.37 -7.10 4.28
C HIS A 37 6.55 -6.42 2.90
N PRO A 38 5.90 -6.89 1.80
CA PRO A 38 6.13 -6.37 0.44
C PRO A 38 5.96 -4.85 0.33
N PHE A 39 4.93 -4.28 0.95
CA PHE A 39 4.69 -2.83 0.95
C PHE A 39 5.70 -2.01 1.76
N ARG A 40 6.57 -2.67 2.57
CA ARG A 40 7.69 -2.02 3.27
C ARG A 40 8.99 -2.13 2.50
N LEU A 41 9.20 -3.28 1.85
CA LEU A 41 10.43 -3.56 1.09
C LEU A 41 10.45 -2.76 -0.20
N ASP A 42 9.31 -2.63 -0.87
CA ASP A 42 9.17 -1.88 -2.10
C ASP A 42 8.10 -0.77 -1.94
N PRO A 43 8.52 0.49 -1.84
CA PRO A 43 7.59 1.61 -1.72
C PRO A 43 6.68 1.82 -2.93
N ASP A 44 7.02 1.25 -4.09
CA ASP A 44 6.23 1.31 -5.32
C ASP A 44 5.37 0.05 -5.55
N TYR A 45 5.49 -0.94 -4.65
CA TYR A 45 4.67 -2.14 -4.74
C TYR A 45 3.19 -1.83 -4.62
N SER A 46 2.44 -2.20 -5.64
CA SER A 46 0.98 -2.13 -5.69
C SER A 46 0.41 -3.45 -6.22
N THR A 47 -0.82 -3.77 -5.85
CA THR A 47 -1.46 -5.01 -6.32
C THR A 47 -2.96 -4.81 -6.50
N HIS A 48 -3.64 -5.84 -7.01
CA HIS A 48 -5.09 -5.84 -7.19
C HIS A 48 -5.70 -7.00 -6.43
N HIS A 49 -6.86 -6.75 -5.81
CA HIS A 49 -7.63 -7.75 -5.09
C HIS A 49 -9.06 -7.80 -5.63
N LYS A 50 -9.56 -9.00 -5.94
CA LYS A 50 -10.96 -9.21 -6.30
C LYS A 50 -11.78 -9.44 -5.05
N VAL A 51 -12.72 -8.55 -4.80
CA VAL A 51 -13.58 -8.58 -3.60
C VAL A 51 -14.48 -9.81 -3.61
N MET A 52 -14.42 -10.59 -2.55
CA MET A 52 -15.29 -11.75 -2.35
C MET A 52 -16.62 -11.35 -1.70
N GLN A 53 -17.59 -12.28 -1.70
CA GLN A 53 -18.85 -12.06 -0.97
C GLN A 53 -18.58 -11.99 0.53
N ASN A 54 -19.26 -11.07 1.21
CA ASN A 54 -19.11 -10.82 2.65
C ASN A 54 -17.72 -10.34 3.10
N GLU A 55 -16.85 -9.95 2.17
CA GLU A 55 -15.57 -9.38 2.48
C GLU A 55 -15.70 -7.87 2.74
N THR A 56 -15.01 -7.38 3.75
CA THR A 56 -15.01 -5.96 4.10
C THR A 56 -13.68 -5.31 3.77
N LEU A 57 -13.70 -4.00 3.52
CA LEU A 57 -12.46 -3.25 3.29
C LEU A 57 -11.48 -3.36 4.46
N SER A 58 -11.99 -3.45 5.70
CA SER A 58 -11.15 -3.62 6.89
C SER A 58 -10.40 -4.96 6.89
N HIS A 59 -11.04 -6.04 6.44
CA HIS A 59 -10.38 -7.34 6.28
C HIS A 59 -9.29 -7.29 5.21
N ILE A 60 -9.59 -6.68 4.07
CA ILE A 60 -8.61 -6.53 2.97
C ILE A 60 -7.40 -5.72 3.46
N ILE A 61 -7.63 -4.60 4.16
CA ILE A 61 -6.55 -3.79 4.73
C ILE A 61 -5.72 -4.59 5.74
N ALA A 62 -6.37 -5.36 6.61
CA ALA A 62 -5.66 -6.19 7.59
C ALA A 62 -4.78 -7.24 6.91
N ASN A 63 -5.29 -7.90 5.86
CA ASN A 63 -4.59 -8.94 5.14
C ASN A 63 -3.40 -8.41 4.33
N TYR A 64 -3.56 -7.28 3.63
CA TYR A 64 -2.55 -6.76 2.72
C TYR A 64 -1.59 -5.75 3.34
N TYR A 65 -2.05 -4.97 4.33
CA TYR A 65 -1.27 -3.91 4.95
C TYR A 65 -0.99 -4.16 6.44
N GLY A 66 -1.51 -5.27 7.00
CA GLY A 66 -1.20 -5.69 8.36
C GLY A 66 0.32 -5.86 8.52
N GLY A 67 0.93 -5.27 9.55
CA GLY A 67 2.37 -5.33 9.75
C GLY A 67 3.22 -4.42 8.85
N SER A 68 2.63 -3.72 7.87
CA SER A 68 3.36 -2.78 7.01
C SER A 68 3.82 -1.51 7.74
N GLY A 69 3.28 -1.23 8.94
CA GLY A 69 3.53 0.01 9.67
C GLY A 69 2.79 1.23 9.13
N MET A 70 1.93 1.05 8.13
CA MET A 70 1.10 2.12 7.59
C MET A 70 -0.14 2.36 8.45
N ASP A 71 -0.54 3.63 8.58
CA ASP A 71 -1.79 3.98 9.24
C ASP A 71 -3.00 3.52 8.42
N LYS A 72 -3.88 2.74 9.06
CA LYS A 72 -5.07 2.15 8.43
C LYS A 72 -6.02 3.20 7.85
N ALA A 73 -6.15 4.35 8.49
CA ALA A 73 -7.03 5.42 8.02
C ALA A 73 -6.56 6.02 6.70
N PHE A 74 -5.24 6.21 6.55
CA PHE A 74 -4.66 6.69 5.29
C PHE A 74 -4.78 5.65 4.18
N VAL A 75 -4.51 4.38 4.47
CA VAL A 75 -4.67 3.27 3.52
C VAL A 75 -6.13 3.19 3.06
N GLN A 76 -7.08 3.19 3.99
CA GLN A 76 -8.51 3.17 3.70
C GLN A 76 -8.93 4.32 2.79
N MET A 77 -8.53 5.55 3.12
CA MET A 77 -8.82 6.72 2.31
C MET A 77 -8.24 6.61 0.90
N ALA A 78 -7.01 6.14 0.78
CA ALA A 78 -6.35 5.98 -0.51
C ALA A 78 -7.04 4.92 -1.39
N ILE A 79 -7.39 3.76 -0.81
CA ILE A 79 -8.12 2.69 -1.52
C ILE A 79 -9.47 3.20 -2.01
N VAL A 80 -10.27 3.84 -1.15
CA VAL A 80 -11.59 4.38 -1.52
C VAL A 80 -11.47 5.45 -2.62
N LYS A 81 -10.50 6.34 -2.49
CA LYS A 81 -10.26 7.40 -3.48
C LYS A 81 -9.85 6.85 -4.84
N ARG A 82 -9.04 5.79 -4.86
CA ARG A 82 -8.56 5.15 -6.09
C ARG A 82 -9.64 4.30 -6.76
N ASN A 83 -10.52 3.69 -5.98
CA ASN A 83 -11.50 2.69 -6.42
C ASN A 83 -12.95 3.16 -6.20
N ARG A 84 -13.29 4.38 -6.53
CA ARG A 84 -14.62 4.97 -6.25
C ARG A 84 -15.79 4.13 -6.75
N THR A 85 -15.64 3.47 -7.88
CA THR A 85 -16.68 2.63 -8.49
C THR A 85 -16.90 1.29 -7.80
N ALA A 86 -15.98 0.88 -6.93
CA ALA A 86 -16.11 -0.33 -6.13
C ALA A 86 -16.90 -0.10 -4.83
N PHE A 87 -17.20 1.14 -4.49
CA PHE A 87 -17.89 1.52 -3.26
C PHE A 87 -19.19 2.26 -3.56
N VAL A 88 -20.22 2.00 -2.73
CA VAL A 88 -21.48 2.75 -2.81
C VAL A 88 -21.23 4.19 -2.33
N ARG A 89 -21.39 5.18 -3.21
CA ARG A 89 -21.19 6.60 -2.90
C ARG A 89 -19.83 6.91 -2.24
N ALA A 90 -18.78 6.14 -2.60
CA ALA A 90 -17.45 6.23 -2.00
C ALA A 90 -17.44 5.98 -0.46
N ASN A 91 -18.40 5.23 0.05
CA ASN A 91 -18.47 4.86 1.46
C ASN A 91 -17.65 3.57 1.71
N PRO A 92 -16.62 3.60 2.57
CA PRO A 92 -15.74 2.47 2.83
C PRO A 92 -16.47 1.25 3.42
N ASN A 93 -17.63 1.45 4.04
CA ASN A 93 -18.42 0.38 4.66
C ASN A 93 -19.28 -0.41 3.66
N TYR A 94 -19.45 0.11 2.45
CA TYR A 94 -20.28 -0.52 1.43
C TYR A 94 -19.48 -0.82 0.18
N LEU A 95 -18.88 -2.01 0.17
CA LEU A 95 -18.02 -2.52 -0.90
C LEU A 95 -18.81 -3.52 -1.76
N TYR A 96 -18.71 -3.38 -3.08
CA TYR A 96 -19.36 -4.31 -4.00
C TYR A 96 -18.52 -5.59 -4.18
N ALA A 97 -19.13 -6.75 -3.93
CA ALA A 97 -18.51 -8.04 -4.25
C ALA A 97 -18.26 -8.17 -5.78
N GLY A 98 -17.21 -8.89 -6.14
CA GLY A 98 -16.81 -9.12 -7.53
C GLY A 98 -16.06 -7.97 -8.18
N LYS A 99 -15.95 -6.82 -7.54
CA LYS A 99 -15.13 -5.71 -8.05
C LYS A 99 -13.64 -5.97 -7.79
N SER A 100 -12.79 -5.49 -8.71
CA SER A 100 -11.35 -5.48 -8.51
C SER A 100 -10.93 -4.17 -7.84
N LEU A 101 -10.26 -4.27 -6.71
CA LEU A 101 -9.67 -3.15 -6.00
C LEU A 101 -8.20 -3.02 -6.35
N HIS A 102 -7.77 -1.84 -6.74
CA HIS A 102 -6.36 -1.48 -6.76
C HIS A 102 -5.91 -1.15 -5.34
N LEU A 103 -4.91 -1.86 -4.86
CA LEU A 103 -4.27 -1.65 -3.57
C LEU A 103 -3.03 -0.78 -3.77
N PRO A 104 -3.08 0.50 -3.37
CA PRO A 104 -2.04 1.47 -3.72
C PRO A 104 -0.74 1.24 -2.97
N SER A 105 0.36 1.58 -3.61
CA SER A 105 1.70 1.57 -3.02
C SER A 105 1.87 2.68 -1.97
N LEU A 106 2.93 2.59 -1.16
CA LEU A 106 3.28 3.63 -0.19
C LEU A 106 3.50 4.99 -0.87
N ASN A 107 4.16 5.00 -2.02
CA ASN A 107 4.41 6.23 -2.78
C ASN A 107 3.12 6.82 -3.35
N GLU A 108 2.17 6.00 -3.83
CA GLU A 108 0.85 6.46 -4.26
C GLU A 108 0.07 7.09 -3.10
N ILE A 109 0.08 6.48 -1.91
CA ILE A 109 -0.57 7.01 -0.71
C ILE A 109 0.05 8.35 -0.32
N ARG A 110 1.38 8.45 -0.27
CA ARG A 110 2.10 9.70 0.02
C ARG A 110 1.76 10.81 -0.97
N ALA A 111 1.73 10.51 -2.27
CA ALA A 111 1.38 11.47 -3.30
C ALA A 111 -0.05 12.02 -3.14
N MET A 112 -0.99 11.18 -2.71
CA MET A 112 -2.37 11.62 -2.44
C MET A 112 -2.46 12.55 -1.23
N LEU A 113 -1.64 12.34 -0.20
CA LEU A 113 -1.58 13.18 1.01
C LEU A 113 -0.98 14.55 0.69
N VAL A 114 0.13 14.60 -0.06
CA VAL A 114 0.80 15.86 -0.45
C VAL A 114 -0.13 16.73 -1.31
N ARG A 115 -0.90 16.14 -2.21
CA ARG A 115 -1.89 16.89 -3.01
C ARG A 115 -2.99 17.51 -2.16
N LYS A 116 -3.42 16.83 -1.10
CA LYS A 116 -4.44 17.34 -0.16
C LYS A 116 -3.91 18.55 0.61
N THR A 117 -2.67 18.53 1.06
CA THR A 117 -2.07 19.64 1.81
C THR A 117 -1.86 20.90 0.94
N LYS A 118 -1.55 20.72 -0.34
CA LYS A 118 -1.46 21.87 -1.29
C LYS A 118 -2.81 22.51 -1.57
N SER A 119 -3.91 21.75 -1.53
CA SER A 119 -5.26 22.27 -1.76
C SER A 119 -5.84 23.01 -0.55
N THR A 120 -5.27 22.79 0.65
CA THR A 120 -5.70 23.48 1.89
C THR A 120 -4.85 24.71 2.19
N LYS A 121 -3.90 25.07 1.31
CA LYS A 121 -3.17 26.32 1.48
C LYS A 121 -4.12 27.46 1.10
N ASN A 122 -4.80 27.91 2.12
CA ASN A 122 -5.48 29.16 2.39
C ASN A 122 -5.63 30.11 1.18
N PRO A 123 -6.84 30.52 0.82
CA PRO A 123 -6.99 31.83 0.22
C PRO A 123 -6.51 32.84 1.27
N GLU A 124 -5.51 33.62 0.92
CA GLU A 124 -5.12 34.80 1.71
C GLU A 124 -6.38 35.55 2.10
N PRO A 125 -6.53 35.97 3.37
CA PRO A 125 -7.60 36.89 3.71
C PRO A 125 -7.42 38.12 2.83
N LYS A 126 -8.32 38.32 1.91
CA LYS A 126 -8.47 39.64 1.26
C LYS A 126 -8.46 40.65 2.37
N ARG A 127 -7.41 41.44 2.47
CA ARG A 127 -7.42 42.66 3.27
C ARG A 127 -8.52 43.50 2.72
N ASP A 128 -9.61 43.49 3.43
CA ASP A 128 -10.73 44.41 3.18
C ASP A 128 -10.18 45.81 3.52
N ASN A 129 -9.87 46.57 2.49
CA ASN A 129 -9.44 47.97 2.60
C ASN A 129 -10.67 48.84 2.99
N ARG A 130 -11.35 48.48 4.07
CA ARG A 130 -12.46 49.23 4.62
C ARG A 130 -12.09 50.19 5.76
N GLU A 131 -10.79 50.40 5.98
CA GLU A 131 -10.34 51.38 6.99
C GLU A 131 -9.75 52.65 6.32
N GLU A 132 -10.47 53.20 5.37
CA GLU A 132 -10.35 54.64 5.07
C GLU A 132 -11.67 55.31 5.28
N ILE A 133 -12.09 55.40 6.52
CA ILE A 133 -13.12 56.34 6.91
C ILE A 133 -12.41 57.65 7.19
N PHE A 134 -12.47 58.52 6.22
CA PHE A 134 -12.06 59.90 6.35
C PHE A 134 -12.98 60.62 7.35
N PHE A 135 -12.49 60.93 8.53
CA PHE A 135 -13.08 61.93 9.38
C PHE A 135 -12.57 63.29 8.93
N PHE A 136 -13.33 63.99 8.11
CA PHE A 136 -13.29 65.43 8.01
C PHE A 136 -14.38 65.98 8.91
N GLY A 137 -13.99 66.39 10.14
CA GLY A 137 -14.79 67.25 11.00
C GLY A 137 -14.27 68.68 10.91
N SER A 138 -15.08 69.59 10.49
CA SER A 138 -14.87 71.02 10.57
C SER A 138 -15.03 71.51 11.99
#